data_7f8731d2860270cd9b2f4d346f64a1cd
#
_entry.id   7f8731d2860270cd9b2f4d346f64a1cd
#
_cell.length_a   1.000
_cell.length_b   1.000
_cell.length_c   1.000
_cell.angle_alpha   90.00
_cell.angle_beta   90.00
_cell.angle_gamma   90.00
#
_symmetry.space_group_name_H-M   'P 1'
#
loop_
_entity.id
_entity.type
_entity.pdbx_description
1 polymer ?
#
loop_
_entity_poly.entity_id
_entity_poly.type
_entity_poly.pdbx_seq_one_letter_code
_entity_poly.pdbx_strand_id
1 'polypeptide(L)'
;MTMLALIILAPLLAGLAELVLRRAPEAIALVGVGIGFLAAMGTLAGAVAGDAVQLVLPGLPQMPLRLVAAPLTAVISAMVATVAACVLVYAVGYMRSDPERPRFFGILLLFVAAMQALVLAGDWITVLAAWELIGFSSYLLIGFWHGRDGVPSAATRAFLYTRSADLGLYLGIFVLIGWAGTSEASATLAITGTPALVAGLLLLVGAMGKSAQVPLQDWLQRAMAGPTPVSALLHSATLVAAGAILLIRVAPMLPGGALLVIGLVGGVTAVVAGLIALSERDLKRLLAASTSSQYGLMLLAIGAGVPVAALLHLIAHAAIKSTLFLGAGVFQHDRDSTDMEAVAGAGRARPLVLSAFAVAALALAGIPPLAGFFSKDAILAAALAAPGVVWLAPLALAGTVLTGAYMARALRVLWQGEAQPVLGKGMGWMGAGMAVLTALAAGLGFAFTPLEHLLEAKLPPEGPAMILGLVAALSGLLLGWFVAPTRLMGPVLPMAQRGFAVAGGMDGLVLRPALAFAAACEGFERRLLAAQLGLVRILSLGTASSAERSDNRLYAATLQVGRMNLRLGDGAENTDTHGIDGLIFGLVARTIAAGRRLRLLQSGLIHRELALTVMGIAVIAAVLLILPMSS
;
A
#
# COMPACT_ATOMS: atom_id res chain seq x y z
N MET A 1 -19.06 1.12 -24.25
CA MET A 1 -18.26 2.35 -24.06
C MET A 1 -18.80 3.26 -22.96
N THR A 2 -20.08 3.66 -23.00
CA THR A 2 -20.67 4.58 -22.02
C THR A 2 -20.56 4.07 -20.57
N MET A 3 -20.78 2.78 -20.32
CA MET A 3 -20.63 2.19 -18.98
C MET A 3 -19.20 2.31 -18.46
N LEU A 4 -18.19 2.03 -19.29
CA LEU A 4 -16.79 2.13 -18.91
C LEU A 4 -16.40 3.55 -18.46
N ALA A 5 -16.89 4.55 -19.21
CA ALA A 5 -16.68 5.96 -18.85
C ALA A 5 -17.39 6.33 -17.53
N LEU A 6 -18.63 5.87 -17.33
CA LEU A 6 -19.42 6.16 -16.13
C LEU A 6 -18.79 5.58 -14.83
N ILE A 7 -18.12 4.43 -14.91
CA ILE A 7 -17.41 3.84 -13.76
C ILE A 7 -16.41 4.84 -13.14
N ILE A 8 -15.74 5.62 -13.98
CA ILE A 8 -14.71 6.58 -13.57
C ILE A 8 -15.30 7.98 -13.42
N LEU A 9 -16.06 8.46 -14.42
CA LEU A 9 -16.53 9.84 -14.47
C LEU A 9 -17.59 10.14 -13.42
N ALA A 10 -18.47 9.20 -13.07
CA ALA A 10 -19.52 9.46 -12.10
C ALA A 10 -18.93 9.77 -10.69
N PRO A 11 -18.07 8.92 -10.10
CA PRO A 11 -17.44 9.26 -8.83
C PRO A 11 -16.48 10.46 -8.96
N LEU A 12 -15.78 10.63 -10.10
CA LEU A 12 -14.90 11.78 -10.32
C LEU A 12 -15.68 13.11 -10.27
N LEU A 13 -16.73 13.23 -11.06
CA LEU A 13 -17.53 14.45 -11.13
C LEU A 13 -18.27 14.71 -9.82
N ALA A 14 -18.80 13.68 -9.17
CA ALA A 14 -19.40 13.80 -7.84
C ALA A 14 -18.36 14.29 -6.81
N GLY A 15 -17.15 13.74 -6.82
CA GLY A 15 -16.07 14.15 -5.93
C GLY A 15 -15.67 15.61 -6.13
N LEU A 16 -15.57 16.07 -7.38
CA LEU A 16 -15.31 17.47 -7.71
C LEU A 16 -16.45 18.38 -7.27
N ALA A 17 -17.69 17.97 -7.54
CA ALA A 17 -18.87 18.71 -7.11
C ALA A 17 -18.89 18.91 -5.60
N GLU A 18 -18.52 17.91 -4.80
CA GLU A 18 -18.41 18.00 -3.34
C GLU A 18 -17.39 19.04 -2.89
N LEU A 19 -16.20 19.04 -3.51
CA LEU A 19 -15.14 19.98 -3.15
C LEU A 19 -15.51 21.43 -3.46
N VAL A 20 -16.35 21.65 -4.48
CA VAL A 20 -16.75 22.99 -4.92
C VAL A 20 -18.06 23.46 -4.26
N LEU A 21 -19.12 22.64 -4.34
CA LEU A 21 -20.47 23.04 -3.93
C LEU A 21 -20.68 22.98 -2.42
N ARG A 22 -20.04 22.00 -1.75
CA ARG A 22 -20.12 21.77 -0.29
C ARG A 22 -21.56 21.66 0.24
N ARG A 23 -22.50 21.22 -0.61
CA ARG A 23 -23.93 21.10 -0.30
C ARG A 23 -24.40 19.67 -0.48
N ALA A 24 -25.24 19.21 0.45
CA ALA A 24 -25.81 17.85 0.44
C ALA A 24 -24.77 16.73 0.17
N PRO A 25 -23.63 16.71 0.91
CA PRO A 25 -22.49 15.85 0.58
C PRO A 25 -22.84 14.37 0.54
N GLU A 26 -23.70 13.91 1.42
CA GLU A 26 -24.11 12.50 1.46
C GLU A 26 -24.88 12.09 0.20
N ALA A 27 -25.77 12.97 -0.29
CA ALA A 27 -26.59 12.67 -1.46
C ALA A 27 -25.75 12.62 -2.74
N ILE A 28 -24.88 13.62 -2.95
CA ILE A 28 -23.98 13.68 -4.12
C ILE A 28 -23.05 12.46 -4.12
N ALA A 29 -22.48 12.13 -2.95
CA ALA A 29 -21.59 11.00 -2.82
C ALA A 29 -22.29 9.66 -3.14
N LEU A 30 -23.48 9.42 -2.60
CA LEU A 30 -24.25 8.21 -2.84
C LEU A 30 -24.71 8.11 -4.30
N VAL A 31 -25.10 9.20 -4.93
CA VAL A 31 -25.45 9.22 -6.36
C VAL A 31 -24.22 8.90 -7.22
N GLY A 32 -23.10 9.57 -6.97
CA GLY A 32 -21.86 9.35 -7.74
C GLY A 32 -21.34 7.93 -7.66
N VAL A 33 -21.24 7.38 -6.44
CA VAL A 33 -20.80 5.99 -6.28
C VAL A 33 -21.85 4.99 -6.77
N GLY A 34 -23.14 5.29 -6.61
CA GLY A 34 -24.24 4.45 -7.08
C GLY A 34 -24.25 4.29 -8.60
N ILE A 35 -24.10 5.38 -9.35
CA ILE A 35 -23.96 5.32 -10.81
C ILE A 35 -22.72 4.52 -11.20
N GLY A 36 -21.57 4.77 -10.58
CA GLY A 36 -20.35 4.01 -10.82
C GLY A 36 -20.50 2.51 -10.52
N PHE A 37 -21.19 2.17 -9.44
CA PHE A 37 -21.52 0.79 -9.08
C PHE A 37 -22.40 0.09 -10.11
N LEU A 38 -23.49 0.72 -10.51
CA LEU A 38 -24.41 0.16 -11.53
C LEU A 38 -23.69 -0.02 -12.87
N ALA A 39 -22.85 0.93 -13.26
CA ALA A 39 -22.03 0.83 -14.47
C ALA A 39 -21.01 -0.32 -14.39
N ALA A 40 -20.37 -0.54 -13.23
CA ALA A 40 -19.45 -1.66 -13.02
C ALA A 40 -20.17 -3.01 -13.07
N MET A 41 -21.38 -3.11 -12.46
CA MET A 41 -22.20 -4.32 -12.54
C MET A 41 -22.65 -4.60 -13.99
N GLY A 42 -23.06 -3.57 -14.74
CA GLY A 42 -23.41 -3.70 -16.14
C GLY A 42 -22.21 -4.16 -17.01
N THR A 43 -21.02 -3.65 -16.69
CA THR A 43 -19.78 -4.06 -17.36
C THR A 43 -19.41 -5.51 -17.03
N LEU A 44 -19.59 -5.95 -15.78
CA LEU A 44 -19.40 -7.35 -15.39
C LEU A 44 -20.41 -8.26 -16.09
N ALA A 45 -21.68 -7.86 -16.16
CA ALA A 45 -22.71 -8.63 -16.86
C ALA A 45 -22.39 -8.78 -18.36
N GLY A 46 -21.89 -7.73 -19.01
CA GLY A 46 -21.37 -7.80 -20.38
C GLY A 46 -20.20 -8.78 -20.53
N ALA A 47 -19.22 -8.71 -19.60
CA ALA A 47 -18.07 -9.64 -19.62
C ALA A 47 -18.50 -11.10 -19.43
N VAL A 48 -19.51 -11.37 -18.60
CA VAL A 48 -20.11 -12.72 -18.44
C VAL A 48 -20.82 -13.17 -19.73
N ALA A 49 -21.41 -12.23 -20.49
CA ALA A 49 -22.02 -12.52 -21.80
C ALA A 49 -21.00 -12.67 -22.94
N GLY A 50 -19.70 -12.50 -22.65
CA GLY A 50 -18.63 -12.61 -23.65
C GLY A 50 -18.25 -11.29 -24.32
N ASP A 51 -18.80 -10.17 -23.88
CA ASP A 51 -18.50 -8.84 -24.45
C ASP A 51 -17.21 -8.27 -23.81
N ALA A 52 -16.17 -8.11 -24.60
CA ALA A 52 -15.01 -7.31 -24.22
C ALA A 52 -15.20 -5.87 -24.72
N VAL A 53 -15.15 -4.90 -23.82
CA VAL A 53 -15.32 -3.48 -24.14
C VAL A 53 -14.02 -2.72 -23.95
N GLN A 54 -13.63 -1.96 -24.95
CA GLN A 54 -12.48 -1.07 -24.90
C GLN A 54 -12.89 0.37 -25.20
N LEU A 55 -12.33 1.32 -24.46
CA LEU A 55 -12.43 2.75 -24.70
C LEU A 55 -11.01 3.29 -24.90
N VAL A 56 -10.76 3.86 -26.09
CA VAL A 56 -9.51 4.53 -26.43
C VAL A 56 -9.73 6.02 -26.38
N LEU A 57 -8.93 6.71 -25.58
CA LEU A 57 -8.93 8.15 -25.47
C LEU A 57 -7.71 8.72 -26.19
N PRO A 58 -7.79 9.93 -26.76
CA PRO A 58 -6.62 10.59 -27.34
C PRO A 58 -5.56 10.80 -26.23
N GLY A 59 -4.34 10.41 -26.52
CA GLY A 59 -3.19 10.53 -25.65
C GLY A 59 -2.02 11.19 -26.37
N LEU A 60 -0.79 10.92 -25.90
CA LEU A 60 0.42 11.31 -26.59
C LEU A 60 0.52 10.58 -27.95
N PRO A 61 1.18 11.16 -28.97
CA PRO A 61 1.42 10.49 -30.24
C PRO A 61 2.03 9.10 -29.98
N GLN A 62 1.43 8.06 -30.57
CA GLN A 62 1.80 6.63 -30.43
C GLN A 62 1.58 6.02 -29.02
N MET A 63 0.99 6.76 -28.06
CA MET A 63 0.68 6.29 -26.70
C MET A 63 -0.76 6.66 -26.32
N PRO A 64 -1.78 6.07 -26.97
CA PRO A 64 -3.17 6.33 -26.62
C PRO A 64 -3.49 5.80 -25.22
N LEU A 65 -4.33 6.54 -24.49
CA LEU A 65 -4.84 6.09 -23.20
C LEU A 65 -5.96 5.05 -23.45
N ARG A 66 -5.88 3.91 -22.79
CA ARG A 66 -6.81 2.81 -23.00
C ARG A 66 -7.46 2.36 -21.70
N LEU A 67 -8.77 2.20 -21.73
CA LEU A 67 -9.52 1.50 -20.69
C LEU A 67 -10.09 0.21 -21.28
N VAL A 68 -9.91 -0.89 -20.57
CA VAL A 68 -10.29 -2.23 -21.03
C VAL A 68 -11.12 -2.94 -19.97
N ALA A 69 -12.31 -3.37 -20.33
CA ALA A 69 -13.12 -4.29 -19.55
C ALA A 69 -13.05 -5.68 -20.18
N ALA A 70 -12.14 -6.50 -19.70
CA ALA A 70 -12.04 -7.93 -19.93
C ALA A 70 -12.54 -8.66 -18.66
N PRO A 71 -12.79 -9.98 -18.67
CA PRO A 71 -13.31 -10.71 -17.51
C PRO A 71 -12.57 -10.39 -16.20
N LEU A 72 -11.24 -10.42 -16.21
CA LEU A 72 -10.43 -10.10 -15.03
C LEU A 72 -10.65 -8.67 -14.50
N THR A 73 -10.56 -7.67 -15.38
CA THR A 73 -10.70 -6.26 -14.98
C THR A 73 -12.13 -5.90 -14.62
N ALA A 74 -13.12 -6.51 -15.26
CA ALA A 74 -14.54 -6.34 -14.93
C ALA A 74 -14.87 -6.89 -13.53
N VAL A 75 -14.37 -8.07 -13.17
CA VAL A 75 -14.55 -8.67 -11.84
C VAL A 75 -13.91 -7.80 -10.77
N ILE A 76 -12.67 -7.33 -10.98
CA ILE A 76 -11.98 -6.47 -10.01
C ILE A 76 -12.68 -5.12 -9.89
N SER A 77 -13.13 -4.52 -11.00
CA SER A 77 -13.87 -3.26 -11.00
C SER A 77 -15.19 -3.38 -10.23
N ALA A 78 -15.93 -4.47 -10.43
CA ALA A 78 -17.16 -4.77 -9.70
C ALA A 78 -16.91 -4.93 -8.18
N MET A 79 -15.85 -5.62 -7.80
CA MET A 79 -15.42 -5.76 -6.40
C MET A 79 -15.13 -4.39 -5.77
N VAL A 80 -14.30 -3.56 -6.44
CA VAL A 80 -13.96 -2.21 -5.96
C VAL A 80 -15.21 -1.33 -5.82
N ALA A 81 -16.09 -1.35 -6.84
CA ALA A 81 -17.34 -0.57 -6.82
C ALA A 81 -18.28 -1.00 -5.68
N THR A 82 -18.41 -2.31 -5.44
CA THR A 82 -19.25 -2.85 -4.36
C THR A 82 -18.74 -2.42 -2.99
N VAL A 83 -17.44 -2.58 -2.73
CA VAL A 83 -16.83 -2.16 -1.47
C VAL A 83 -16.95 -0.66 -1.28
N ALA A 84 -16.66 0.14 -2.33
CA ALA A 84 -16.77 1.60 -2.28
C ALA A 84 -18.20 2.04 -1.95
N ALA A 85 -19.22 1.47 -2.60
CA ALA A 85 -20.62 1.78 -2.31
C ALA A 85 -20.99 1.48 -0.84
N CYS A 86 -20.64 0.31 -0.33
CA CYS A 86 -20.90 -0.08 1.05
C CYS A 86 -20.17 0.82 2.07
N VAL A 87 -18.92 1.17 1.80
CA VAL A 87 -18.12 2.05 2.67
C VAL A 87 -18.66 3.49 2.65
N LEU A 88 -19.10 4.02 1.50
CA LEU A 88 -19.71 5.34 1.44
C LEU A 88 -21.05 5.37 2.18
N VAL A 89 -21.88 4.33 2.04
CA VAL A 89 -23.13 4.20 2.84
C VAL A 89 -22.81 4.20 4.34
N TYR A 90 -21.82 3.44 4.77
CA TYR A 90 -21.38 3.44 6.17
C TYR A 90 -20.89 4.84 6.61
N ALA A 91 -20.11 5.51 5.73
CA ALA A 91 -19.52 6.81 6.04
C ALA A 91 -20.56 7.91 6.28
N VAL A 92 -21.77 7.84 5.69
CA VAL A 92 -22.89 8.73 5.99
C VAL A 92 -23.19 8.77 7.50
N GLY A 93 -23.21 7.58 8.13
CA GLY A 93 -23.45 7.48 9.57
C GLY A 93 -22.23 7.90 10.40
N TYR A 94 -21.06 7.43 10.00
CA TYR A 94 -19.79 7.63 10.72
C TYR A 94 -19.33 9.10 10.75
N MET A 95 -19.41 9.81 9.62
CA MET A 95 -18.97 11.20 9.48
C MET A 95 -20.05 12.23 9.81
N ARG A 96 -21.21 11.82 10.32
CA ARG A 96 -22.38 12.68 10.52
C ARG A 96 -22.11 13.94 11.33
N SER A 97 -21.23 13.87 12.31
CA SER A 97 -20.87 15.01 13.19
C SER A 97 -19.63 15.79 12.72
N ASP A 98 -18.95 15.35 11.68
CA ASP A 98 -17.73 16.01 11.20
C ASP A 98 -18.10 17.23 10.31
N PRO A 99 -17.57 18.43 10.60
CA PRO A 99 -17.89 19.64 9.82
C PRO A 99 -17.31 19.59 8.40
N GLU A 100 -16.23 18.84 8.18
CA GLU A 100 -15.53 18.74 6.90
C GLU A 100 -16.00 17.54 6.03
N ARG A 101 -17.25 17.06 6.25
CA ARG A 101 -17.86 15.98 5.46
C ARG A 101 -17.75 16.16 3.94
N PRO A 102 -17.99 17.37 3.37
CA PRO A 102 -17.86 17.56 1.91
C PRO A 102 -16.45 17.25 1.41
N ARG A 103 -15.42 17.69 2.14
CA ARG A 103 -14.03 17.37 1.82
C ARG A 103 -13.74 15.87 1.93
N PHE A 104 -14.29 15.23 2.96
CA PHE A 104 -14.14 13.79 3.14
C PHE A 104 -14.71 13.00 1.96
N PHE A 105 -15.99 13.20 1.64
CA PHE A 105 -16.67 12.50 0.55
C PHE A 105 -16.04 12.83 -0.80
N GLY A 106 -15.67 14.10 -1.02
CA GLY A 106 -15.03 14.55 -2.24
C GLY A 106 -13.71 13.81 -2.51
N ILE A 107 -12.80 13.78 -1.55
CA ILE A 107 -11.52 13.10 -1.71
C ILE A 107 -11.71 11.57 -1.82
N LEU A 108 -12.65 11.00 -1.07
CA LEU A 108 -12.94 9.55 -1.12
C LEU A 108 -13.45 9.12 -2.51
N LEU A 109 -14.32 9.93 -3.13
CA LEU A 109 -14.83 9.69 -4.49
C LEU A 109 -13.73 9.84 -5.55
N LEU A 110 -12.85 10.84 -5.41
CA LEU A 110 -11.67 10.98 -6.29
C LEU A 110 -10.76 9.75 -6.19
N PHE A 111 -10.56 9.24 -4.98
CA PHE A 111 -9.81 8.02 -4.77
C PHE A 111 -10.46 6.81 -5.43
N VAL A 112 -11.79 6.65 -5.34
CA VAL A 112 -12.55 5.58 -6.01
C VAL A 112 -12.41 5.68 -7.53
N ALA A 113 -12.55 6.89 -8.09
CA ALA A 113 -12.38 7.12 -9.53
C ALA A 113 -10.97 6.73 -10.01
N ALA A 114 -9.94 7.14 -9.27
CA ALA A 114 -8.55 6.80 -9.57
C ALA A 114 -8.29 5.29 -9.48
N MET A 115 -8.87 4.61 -8.48
CA MET A 115 -8.75 3.15 -8.36
C MET A 115 -9.43 2.41 -9.51
N GLN A 116 -10.61 2.87 -9.93
CA GLN A 116 -11.30 2.30 -11.09
C GLN A 116 -10.51 2.52 -12.39
N ALA A 117 -9.89 3.70 -12.56
CA ALA A 117 -9.00 3.97 -13.67
C ALA A 117 -7.79 3.03 -13.69
N LEU A 118 -7.19 2.74 -12.52
CA LEU A 118 -6.08 1.79 -12.39
C LEU A 118 -6.49 0.37 -12.80
N VAL A 119 -7.63 -0.09 -12.31
CA VAL A 119 -8.14 -1.45 -12.58
C VAL A 119 -8.44 -1.64 -14.06
N LEU A 120 -9.06 -0.64 -14.69
CA LEU A 120 -9.48 -0.69 -16.09
C LEU A 120 -8.38 -0.24 -17.07
N ALA A 121 -7.21 0.23 -16.58
CA ALA A 121 -6.12 0.68 -17.45
C ALA A 121 -5.66 -0.42 -18.42
N GLY A 122 -5.67 -0.13 -19.71
CA GLY A 122 -5.20 -1.01 -20.79
C GLY A 122 -3.79 -0.69 -21.28
N ASP A 123 -3.19 0.40 -20.78
CA ASP A 123 -1.86 0.87 -21.12
C ASP A 123 -1.08 1.31 -19.87
N TRP A 124 0.24 1.33 -19.98
CA TRP A 124 1.13 1.65 -18.86
C TRP A 124 1.08 3.12 -18.44
N ILE A 125 0.75 4.03 -19.33
CA ILE A 125 0.65 5.46 -19.01
C ILE A 125 -0.57 5.70 -18.13
N THR A 126 -1.72 5.10 -18.47
CA THR A 126 -2.91 5.13 -17.63
C THR A 126 -2.66 4.46 -16.27
N VAL A 127 -1.92 3.33 -16.24
CA VAL A 127 -1.50 2.69 -14.98
C VAL A 127 -0.69 3.66 -14.13
N LEU A 128 0.35 4.33 -14.69
CA LEU A 128 1.18 5.28 -13.97
C LEU A 128 0.34 6.45 -13.41
N ALA A 129 -0.47 7.08 -14.25
CA ALA A 129 -1.27 8.22 -13.83
C ALA A 129 -2.25 7.84 -12.70
N ALA A 130 -2.96 6.73 -12.84
CA ALA A 130 -3.90 6.25 -11.84
C ALA A 130 -3.19 5.82 -10.55
N TRP A 131 -2.02 5.18 -10.64
CA TRP A 131 -1.18 4.78 -9.50
C TRP A 131 -0.74 5.97 -8.65
N GLU A 132 -0.39 7.08 -9.30
CA GLU A 132 -0.04 8.32 -8.64
C GLU A 132 -1.25 8.97 -7.96
N LEU A 133 -2.40 8.99 -8.65
CA LEU A 133 -3.63 9.55 -8.11
C LEU A 133 -4.14 8.78 -6.88
N ILE A 134 -4.08 7.44 -6.87
CA ILE A 134 -4.42 6.68 -5.67
C ILE A 134 -3.44 6.95 -4.52
N GLY A 135 -2.15 7.12 -4.81
CA GLY A 135 -1.13 7.47 -3.82
C GLY A 135 -1.39 8.83 -3.20
N PHE A 136 -1.64 9.84 -4.03
CA PHE A 136 -1.90 11.21 -3.58
C PHE A 136 -3.23 11.33 -2.81
N SER A 137 -4.32 10.78 -3.34
CA SER A 137 -5.60 10.83 -2.66
C SER A 137 -5.59 10.05 -1.32
N SER A 138 -4.83 8.94 -1.25
CA SER A 138 -4.63 8.22 0.02
C SER A 138 -3.88 9.06 1.06
N TYR A 139 -2.87 9.82 0.65
CA TYR A 139 -2.17 10.76 1.52
C TYR A 139 -3.15 11.78 2.14
N LEU A 140 -4.04 12.36 1.33
CA LEU A 140 -5.06 13.31 1.79
C LEU A 140 -6.07 12.67 2.74
N LEU A 141 -6.45 11.41 2.49
CA LEU A 141 -7.39 10.67 3.31
C LEU A 141 -6.80 10.22 4.65
N ILE A 142 -5.56 9.75 4.67
CA ILE A 142 -4.84 9.39 5.90
C ILE A 142 -4.63 10.65 6.75
N GLY A 143 -4.25 11.76 6.11
CA GLY A 143 -4.06 13.06 6.72
C GLY A 143 -5.34 13.86 6.95
N PHE A 144 -6.54 13.27 6.82
CA PHE A 144 -7.80 14.00 6.84
C PHE A 144 -7.96 14.87 8.10
N TRP A 145 -7.68 14.33 9.27
CA TRP A 145 -7.69 15.07 10.54
C TRP A 145 -6.32 15.68 10.85
N HIS A 146 -5.77 16.44 9.91
CA HIS A 146 -4.43 17.04 9.97
C HIS A 146 -4.17 17.92 11.20
N GLY A 147 -5.23 18.44 11.85
CA GLY A 147 -5.10 19.19 13.11
C GLY A 147 -4.83 18.32 14.36
N ARG A 148 -4.85 17.00 14.25
CA ARG A 148 -4.52 16.09 15.36
C ARG A 148 -3.03 15.76 15.34
N ASP A 149 -2.44 15.67 16.53
CA ASP A 149 -1.03 15.33 16.68
C ASP A 149 -0.70 13.97 16.05
N GLY A 150 0.42 13.92 15.35
CA GLY A 150 0.91 12.71 14.69
C GLY A 150 0.26 12.36 13.34
N VAL A 151 -0.95 12.88 13.03
CA VAL A 151 -1.66 12.57 11.78
C VAL A 151 -0.91 13.05 10.54
N PRO A 152 -0.41 14.31 10.45
CA PRO A 152 0.37 14.74 9.29
C PRO A 152 1.65 13.93 9.08
N SER A 153 2.33 13.59 10.16
CA SER A 153 3.54 12.77 10.14
C SER A 153 3.25 11.35 9.64
N ALA A 154 2.14 10.75 10.08
CA ALA A 154 1.70 9.43 9.64
C ALA A 154 1.38 9.42 8.14
N ALA A 155 0.64 10.42 7.65
CA ALA A 155 0.31 10.56 6.23
C ALA A 155 1.56 10.75 5.36
N THR A 156 2.46 11.67 5.78
CA THR A 156 3.71 11.93 5.06
C THR A 156 4.59 10.67 5.01
N ARG A 157 4.69 9.94 6.11
CA ARG A 157 5.47 8.70 6.16
C ARG A 157 4.87 7.64 5.23
N ALA A 158 3.55 7.41 5.25
CA ALA A 158 2.87 6.49 4.36
C ALA A 158 3.11 6.84 2.88
N PHE A 159 3.03 8.14 2.54
CA PHE A 159 3.30 8.62 1.20
C PHE A 159 4.75 8.38 0.76
N LEU A 160 5.74 8.72 1.61
CA LEU A 160 7.15 8.56 1.29
C LEU A 160 7.54 7.08 1.09
N TYR A 161 7.02 6.17 1.92
CA TYR A 161 7.28 4.73 1.78
C TYR A 161 6.76 4.19 0.44
N THR A 162 5.50 4.48 0.12
CA THR A 162 4.92 4.03 -1.14
C THR A 162 5.61 4.69 -2.32
N ARG A 163 5.93 5.99 -2.24
CA ARG A 163 6.59 6.75 -3.30
C ARG A 163 8.02 6.25 -3.59
N SER A 164 8.76 5.86 -2.56
CA SER A 164 10.10 5.29 -2.75
C SER A 164 10.06 3.97 -3.51
N ALA A 165 9.05 3.14 -3.25
CA ALA A 165 8.85 1.89 -3.97
C ALA A 165 8.36 2.11 -5.41
N ASP A 166 7.61 3.20 -5.67
CA ASP A 166 7.11 3.55 -7.00
C ASP A 166 8.24 3.77 -8.02
N LEU A 167 9.48 4.07 -7.57
CA LEU A 167 10.66 4.09 -8.45
C LEU A 167 10.89 2.75 -9.15
N GLY A 168 10.67 1.63 -8.43
CA GLY A 168 10.70 0.30 -9.04
C GLY A 168 9.62 0.13 -10.11
N LEU A 169 8.40 0.58 -9.83
CA LEU A 169 7.31 0.57 -10.81
C LEU A 169 7.68 1.34 -12.08
N TYR A 170 8.19 2.58 -11.94
CA TYR A 170 8.55 3.41 -13.09
C TYR A 170 9.61 2.75 -13.94
N LEU A 171 10.70 2.29 -13.33
CA LEU A 171 11.78 1.63 -14.05
C LEU A 171 11.29 0.34 -14.72
N GLY A 172 10.45 -0.46 -14.03
CA GLY A 172 9.85 -1.66 -14.60
C GLY A 172 9.01 -1.36 -15.84
N ILE A 173 8.14 -0.35 -15.77
CA ILE A 173 7.31 0.08 -16.90
C ILE A 173 8.19 0.62 -18.05
N PHE A 174 9.23 1.39 -17.77
CA PHE A 174 10.13 1.90 -18.81
C PHE A 174 10.89 0.76 -19.50
N VAL A 175 11.29 -0.28 -18.78
CA VAL A 175 11.87 -1.49 -19.38
C VAL A 175 10.86 -2.16 -20.31
N LEU A 176 9.59 -2.30 -19.88
CA LEU A 176 8.53 -2.91 -20.68
C LEU A 176 8.24 -2.11 -21.95
N ILE A 177 8.03 -0.81 -21.84
CA ILE A 177 7.75 0.07 -22.98
C ILE A 177 8.96 0.11 -23.93
N GLY A 178 10.17 0.25 -23.39
CA GLY A 178 11.38 0.30 -24.20
C GLY A 178 11.64 -0.99 -24.99
N TRP A 179 11.26 -2.14 -24.43
CA TRP A 179 11.43 -3.43 -25.10
C TRP A 179 10.31 -3.74 -26.08
N ALA A 180 9.05 -3.45 -25.72
CA ALA A 180 7.88 -3.70 -26.57
C ALA A 180 7.69 -2.64 -27.67
N GLY A 181 8.31 -1.45 -27.54
CA GLY A 181 8.08 -0.33 -28.44
C GLY A 181 6.69 0.30 -28.36
N THR A 182 5.89 -0.06 -27.35
CA THR A 182 4.51 0.41 -27.12
C THR A 182 4.17 0.50 -25.65
N SER A 183 3.25 1.41 -25.29
CA SER A 183 2.69 1.51 -23.94
C SER A 183 1.54 0.52 -23.67
N GLU A 184 1.08 -0.22 -24.66
CA GLU A 184 -0.04 -1.18 -24.52
C GLU A 184 0.35 -2.31 -23.58
N ALA A 185 -0.42 -2.50 -22.50
CA ALA A 185 -0.10 -3.48 -21.47
C ALA A 185 -0.14 -4.93 -22.01
N SER A 186 -1.11 -5.26 -22.87
CA SER A 186 -1.25 -6.59 -23.48
C SER A 186 -0.03 -6.99 -24.33
N ALA A 187 0.54 -6.06 -25.08
CA ALA A 187 1.71 -6.32 -25.91
C ALA A 187 2.96 -6.66 -25.07
N THR A 188 3.06 -6.16 -23.86
CA THR A 188 4.20 -6.43 -22.97
C THR A 188 4.17 -7.80 -22.31
N LEU A 189 3.01 -8.46 -22.27
CA LEU A 189 2.88 -9.81 -21.70
C LEU A 189 3.59 -10.90 -22.52
N ALA A 190 3.96 -10.61 -23.77
CA ALA A 190 4.74 -11.50 -24.62
C ALA A 190 6.26 -11.43 -24.37
N ILE A 191 6.74 -10.47 -23.56
CA ILE A 191 8.17 -10.32 -23.25
C ILE A 191 8.65 -11.50 -22.41
N THR A 192 9.80 -12.07 -22.77
CA THR A 192 10.40 -13.23 -22.12
C THR A 192 11.89 -13.00 -21.79
N GLY A 193 12.51 -13.92 -21.08
CA GLY A 193 13.95 -13.89 -20.79
C GLY A 193 14.35 -12.80 -19.77
N THR A 194 15.55 -12.26 -19.93
CA THR A 194 16.13 -11.28 -19.00
C THR A 194 15.30 -9.99 -18.86
N PRO A 195 14.74 -9.40 -19.92
CA PRO A 195 13.89 -8.21 -19.76
C PRO A 195 12.65 -8.46 -18.92
N ALA A 196 11.99 -9.61 -19.10
CA ALA A 196 10.83 -10.00 -18.29
C ALA A 196 11.23 -10.21 -16.82
N LEU A 197 12.40 -10.80 -16.56
CA LEU A 197 12.93 -10.97 -15.19
C LEU A 197 13.19 -9.62 -14.53
N VAL A 198 13.90 -8.73 -15.20
CA VAL A 198 14.24 -7.40 -14.67
C VAL A 198 12.98 -6.58 -14.43
N ALA A 199 12.08 -6.52 -15.43
CA ALA A 199 10.82 -5.80 -15.28
C ALA A 199 9.96 -6.40 -14.15
N GLY A 200 9.84 -7.73 -14.09
CA GLY A 200 9.08 -8.41 -13.05
C GLY A 200 9.59 -8.12 -11.62
N LEU A 201 10.91 -8.11 -11.41
CA LEU A 201 11.52 -7.76 -10.12
C LEU A 201 11.34 -6.27 -9.77
N LEU A 202 11.44 -5.38 -10.75
CA LEU A 202 11.21 -3.95 -10.55
C LEU A 202 9.73 -3.65 -10.24
N LEU A 203 8.80 -4.29 -10.94
CA LEU A 203 7.36 -4.21 -10.65
C LEU A 203 7.04 -4.78 -9.26
N LEU A 204 7.74 -5.86 -8.83
CA LEU A 204 7.61 -6.37 -7.47
C LEU A 204 7.97 -5.31 -6.42
N VAL A 205 9.04 -4.53 -6.62
CA VAL A 205 9.39 -3.44 -5.68
C VAL A 205 8.25 -2.44 -5.54
N GLY A 206 7.64 -1.99 -6.65
CA GLY A 206 6.46 -1.14 -6.62
C GLY A 206 5.27 -1.78 -5.90
N ALA A 207 5.01 -3.06 -6.19
CA ALA A 207 3.97 -3.84 -5.54
C ALA A 207 4.22 -4.00 -4.03
N MET A 208 5.48 -4.22 -3.59
CA MET A 208 5.84 -4.30 -2.17
C MET A 208 5.50 -3.02 -1.41
N GLY A 209 5.71 -1.86 -2.01
CA GLY A 209 5.35 -0.57 -1.43
C GLY A 209 3.86 -0.44 -1.19
N LYS A 210 3.03 -0.58 -2.23
CA LYS A 210 1.57 -0.43 -2.12
C LYS A 210 0.94 -1.56 -1.29
N SER A 211 1.36 -2.82 -1.51
CA SER A 211 0.83 -3.98 -0.77
C SER A 211 1.49 -4.20 0.59
N ALA A 212 2.27 -3.24 1.06
CA ALA A 212 2.88 -3.25 2.39
C ALA A 212 3.61 -4.56 2.73
N GLN A 213 4.47 -5.01 1.81
CA GLN A 213 5.28 -6.22 2.01
C GLN A 213 6.56 -5.91 2.77
N VAL A 214 7.05 -6.86 3.55
CA VAL A 214 8.33 -6.73 4.28
C VAL A 214 9.46 -6.47 3.27
N PRO A 215 10.31 -5.46 3.51
CA PRO A 215 10.46 -4.61 4.70
C PRO A 215 9.66 -3.30 4.70
N LEU A 216 8.72 -3.09 3.78
CA LEU A 216 8.01 -1.83 3.59
C LEU A 216 6.62 -1.79 4.27
N GLN A 217 6.33 -2.69 5.21
CA GLN A 217 4.99 -2.85 5.83
C GLN A 217 4.62 -1.77 6.87
N ASP A 218 5.57 -1.08 7.47
CA ASP A 218 5.35 -0.19 8.65
C ASP A 218 4.37 0.97 8.38
N TRP A 219 4.37 1.50 7.17
CA TRP A 219 3.49 2.60 6.81
C TRP A 219 2.00 2.28 6.99
N LEU A 220 1.63 1.00 6.75
CA LEU A 220 0.24 0.57 6.79
C LEU A 220 -0.36 0.69 8.19
N GLN A 221 0.41 0.32 9.22
CA GLN A 221 -0.01 0.46 10.61
C GLN A 221 -0.10 1.93 11.05
N ARG A 222 0.77 2.79 10.52
CA ARG A 222 0.74 4.24 10.79
C ARG A 222 -0.42 4.93 10.08
N ALA A 223 -0.82 4.43 8.91
CA ALA A 223 -1.97 4.93 8.16
C ALA A 223 -3.31 4.83 8.94
N MET A 224 -3.34 4.10 10.06
CA MET A 224 -4.52 3.99 10.94
C MET A 224 -4.91 5.29 11.65
N ALA A 225 -4.12 6.36 11.52
CA ALA A 225 -4.44 7.71 11.99
C ALA A 225 -5.64 8.35 11.26
N GLY A 226 -5.97 7.89 10.06
CA GLY A 226 -7.12 8.35 9.28
C GLY A 226 -8.48 7.83 9.78
N PRO A 227 -9.60 8.39 9.26
CA PRO A 227 -10.95 7.93 9.56
C PRO A 227 -11.15 6.45 9.21
N THR A 228 -11.94 5.72 10.00
CA THR A 228 -12.10 4.27 9.80
C THR A 228 -12.72 3.87 8.46
N PRO A 229 -13.71 4.60 7.87
CA PRO A 229 -14.15 4.29 6.51
C PRO A 229 -13.02 4.35 5.46
N VAL A 230 -12.06 5.28 5.64
CA VAL A 230 -10.85 5.33 4.80
C VAL A 230 -10.03 4.06 4.98
N SER A 231 -9.76 3.66 6.24
CA SER A 231 -9.02 2.42 6.51
C SER A 231 -9.72 1.19 5.90
N ALA A 232 -11.05 1.12 6.00
CA ALA A 232 -11.83 0.04 5.42
C ALA A 232 -11.66 -0.04 3.89
N LEU A 233 -11.73 1.08 3.18
CA LEU A 233 -11.60 1.10 1.73
C LEU A 233 -10.15 0.86 1.27
N LEU A 234 -9.18 1.60 1.85
CA LEU A 234 -7.77 1.54 1.44
C LEU A 234 -7.15 0.15 1.64
N HIS A 235 -7.53 -0.53 2.73
CA HIS A 235 -6.84 -1.76 3.13
C HIS A 235 -7.55 -3.04 2.71
N SER A 236 -8.79 -2.95 2.19
CA SER A 236 -9.54 -4.13 1.75
C SER A 236 -9.42 -4.40 0.25
N ALA A 237 -9.77 -3.42 -0.58
CA ALA A 237 -10.02 -3.63 -2.00
C ALA A 237 -9.28 -2.65 -2.93
N THR A 238 -8.52 -1.67 -2.39
CA THR A 238 -8.05 -0.56 -3.20
C THR A 238 -6.54 -0.31 -3.10
N LEU A 239 -6.06 0.68 -2.32
CA LEU A 239 -4.65 1.07 -2.33
C LEU A 239 -3.69 -0.11 -2.16
N VAL A 240 -3.92 -0.94 -1.13
CA VAL A 240 -3.05 -2.10 -0.84
C VAL A 240 -3.26 -3.21 -1.87
N ALA A 241 -4.44 -3.31 -2.48
CA ALA A 241 -4.73 -4.25 -3.55
C ALA A 241 -3.98 -3.94 -4.85
N ALA A 242 -3.63 -2.68 -5.10
CA ALA A 242 -3.00 -2.25 -6.35
C ALA A 242 -1.74 -3.06 -6.69
N GLY A 243 -0.88 -3.35 -5.70
CA GLY A 243 0.32 -4.16 -5.92
C GLY A 243 0.01 -5.61 -6.30
N ALA A 244 -0.92 -6.25 -5.62
CA ALA A 244 -1.34 -7.61 -5.95
C ALA A 244 -2.05 -7.66 -7.32
N ILE A 245 -2.93 -6.70 -7.62
CA ILE A 245 -3.60 -6.57 -8.92
C ILE A 245 -2.56 -6.41 -10.04
N LEU A 246 -1.54 -5.58 -9.84
CA LEU A 246 -0.45 -5.40 -10.79
C LEU A 246 0.23 -6.74 -11.09
N LEU A 247 0.64 -7.47 -10.05
CA LEU A 247 1.34 -8.76 -10.20
C LEU A 247 0.44 -9.85 -10.81
N ILE A 248 -0.86 -9.89 -10.47
CA ILE A 248 -1.83 -10.80 -11.10
C ILE A 248 -1.93 -10.49 -12.61
N ARG A 249 -1.98 -9.23 -13.00
CA ARG A 249 -2.10 -8.82 -14.42
C ARG A 249 -0.87 -9.14 -15.23
N VAL A 250 0.32 -9.02 -14.66
CA VAL A 250 1.59 -9.32 -15.35
C VAL A 250 2.07 -10.76 -15.16
N ALA A 251 1.34 -11.58 -14.40
CA ALA A 251 1.72 -12.97 -14.12
C ALA A 251 2.09 -13.78 -15.38
N PRO A 252 1.40 -13.64 -16.53
CA PRO A 252 1.74 -14.40 -17.74
C PRO A 252 3.16 -14.17 -18.26
N MET A 253 3.76 -12.99 -18.00
CA MET A 253 5.13 -12.68 -18.44
C MET A 253 6.21 -13.05 -17.42
N LEU A 254 5.82 -13.38 -16.15
CA LEU A 254 6.80 -13.55 -15.07
C LEU A 254 7.58 -14.88 -15.22
N PRO A 255 8.92 -14.83 -15.38
CA PRO A 255 9.72 -16.05 -15.43
C PRO A 255 9.89 -16.66 -14.04
N GLY A 256 10.27 -17.94 -13.97
CA GLY A 256 10.40 -18.70 -12.73
C GLY A 256 11.26 -18.01 -11.65
N GLY A 257 12.33 -17.31 -12.05
CA GLY A 257 13.16 -16.54 -11.12
C GLY A 257 12.41 -15.37 -10.46
N ALA A 258 11.54 -14.67 -11.19
CA ALA A 258 10.69 -13.63 -10.62
C ALA A 258 9.61 -14.21 -9.71
N LEU A 259 8.95 -15.29 -10.15
CA LEU A 259 7.94 -16.00 -9.34
C LEU A 259 8.53 -16.49 -8.02
N LEU A 260 9.74 -17.04 -8.02
CA LEU A 260 10.44 -17.49 -6.80
C LEU A 260 10.61 -16.34 -5.80
N VAL A 261 11.09 -15.17 -6.26
CA VAL A 261 11.29 -14.00 -5.39
C VAL A 261 9.95 -13.46 -4.87
N ILE A 262 8.93 -13.39 -5.73
CA ILE A 262 7.56 -12.96 -5.35
C ILE A 262 7.00 -13.88 -4.26
N GLY A 263 7.13 -15.21 -4.45
CA GLY A 263 6.66 -16.21 -3.49
C GLY A 263 7.38 -16.11 -2.14
N LEU A 264 8.71 -15.91 -2.17
CA LEU A 264 9.52 -15.75 -0.96
C LEU A 264 9.12 -14.48 -0.19
N VAL A 265 9.05 -13.33 -0.86
CA VAL A 265 8.62 -12.05 -0.26
C VAL A 265 7.23 -12.20 0.34
N GLY A 266 6.30 -12.82 -0.40
CA GLY A 266 4.94 -13.05 0.08
C GLY A 266 4.88 -13.96 1.30
N GLY A 267 5.56 -15.11 1.25
CA GLY A 267 5.59 -16.07 2.35
C GLY A 267 6.22 -15.52 3.63
N VAL A 268 7.37 -14.84 3.51
CA VAL A 268 8.01 -14.16 4.64
C VAL A 268 7.10 -13.08 5.22
N THR A 269 6.46 -12.28 4.37
CA THR A 269 5.52 -11.24 4.82
C THR A 269 4.32 -11.85 5.53
N ALA A 270 3.75 -12.96 5.02
CA ALA A 270 2.63 -13.63 5.64
C ALA A 270 2.91 -13.99 7.10
N VAL A 271 4.11 -14.50 7.39
CA VAL A 271 4.53 -14.88 8.73
C VAL A 271 4.91 -13.67 9.59
N VAL A 272 5.80 -12.81 9.10
CA VAL A 272 6.32 -11.67 9.86
C VAL A 272 5.19 -10.69 10.23
N ALA A 273 4.35 -10.31 9.26
CA ALA A 273 3.22 -9.42 9.52
C ALA A 273 2.13 -10.10 10.37
N GLY A 274 1.96 -11.43 10.26
CA GLY A 274 1.08 -12.21 11.14
C GLY A 274 1.55 -12.20 12.61
N LEU A 275 2.85 -12.32 12.87
CA LEU A 275 3.44 -12.18 14.20
C LEU A 275 3.27 -10.75 14.75
N ILE A 276 3.47 -9.74 13.91
CA ILE A 276 3.22 -8.34 14.28
C ILE A 276 1.74 -8.16 14.67
N ALA A 277 0.79 -8.66 13.85
CA ALA A 277 -0.64 -8.58 14.15
C ALA A 277 -0.98 -9.24 15.49
N LEU A 278 -0.40 -10.40 15.80
CA LEU A 278 -0.62 -11.09 17.05
C LEU A 278 -0.06 -10.30 18.26
N SER A 279 1.00 -9.51 18.07
CA SER A 279 1.63 -8.71 19.14
C SER A 279 0.99 -7.34 19.38
N GLU A 280 0.16 -6.84 18.45
CA GLU A 280 -0.40 -5.49 18.50
C GLU A 280 -1.40 -5.30 19.66
N ARG A 281 -1.43 -4.08 20.20
CA ARG A 281 -2.33 -3.66 21.26
C ARG A 281 -3.48 -2.77 20.78
N ASP A 282 -3.46 -2.34 19.56
CA ASP A 282 -4.48 -1.53 18.91
C ASP A 282 -5.23 -2.36 17.86
N LEU A 283 -6.57 -2.35 17.89
CA LEU A 283 -7.42 -3.17 17.03
C LEU A 283 -7.25 -2.81 15.55
N LYS A 284 -7.19 -1.51 15.21
CA LYS A 284 -6.98 -1.08 13.81
C LYS A 284 -5.58 -1.43 13.31
N ARG A 285 -4.56 -1.28 14.15
CA ARG A 285 -3.18 -1.64 13.81
C ARG A 285 -3.01 -3.16 13.67
N LEU A 286 -3.70 -3.96 14.49
CA LEU A 286 -3.78 -5.40 14.30
C LEU A 286 -4.38 -5.73 12.93
N LEU A 287 -5.51 -5.11 12.56
CA LEU A 287 -6.14 -5.31 11.27
C LEU A 287 -5.25 -4.86 10.11
N ALA A 288 -4.45 -3.79 10.27
CA ALA A 288 -3.49 -3.34 9.27
C ALA A 288 -2.35 -4.34 9.08
N ALA A 289 -1.70 -4.80 10.15
CA ALA A 289 -0.65 -5.82 10.07
C ALA A 289 -1.18 -7.13 9.47
N SER A 290 -2.41 -7.54 9.87
CA SER A 290 -3.04 -8.70 9.28
C SER A 290 -3.35 -8.51 7.77
N THR A 291 -3.57 -7.28 7.30
CA THR A 291 -3.71 -6.98 5.87
C THR A 291 -2.40 -7.29 5.12
N SER A 292 -1.25 -6.79 5.60
CA SER A 292 0.05 -7.14 5.02
C SER A 292 0.26 -8.65 4.94
N SER A 293 -0.09 -9.37 6.01
CA SER A 293 -0.01 -10.84 6.06
C SER A 293 -0.86 -11.51 4.97
N GLN A 294 -2.11 -11.06 4.75
CA GLN A 294 -2.99 -11.63 3.73
C GLN A 294 -2.52 -11.32 2.30
N TYR A 295 -2.02 -10.10 2.04
CA TYR A 295 -1.38 -9.80 0.76
C TYR A 295 -0.09 -10.61 0.56
N GLY A 296 0.63 -10.93 1.64
CA GLY A 296 1.72 -11.89 1.60
C GLY A 296 1.27 -13.27 1.10
N LEU A 297 0.13 -13.79 1.57
CA LEU A 297 -0.44 -15.05 1.06
C LEU A 297 -0.84 -14.95 -0.43
N MET A 298 -1.36 -13.79 -0.88
CA MET A 298 -1.67 -13.57 -2.30
C MET A 298 -0.40 -13.60 -3.16
N LEU A 299 0.66 -12.91 -2.74
CA LEU A 299 1.95 -12.93 -3.44
C LEU A 299 2.57 -14.34 -3.45
N LEU A 300 2.42 -15.10 -2.36
CA LEU A 300 2.84 -16.49 -2.29
C LEU A 300 2.14 -17.34 -3.35
N ALA A 301 0.82 -17.17 -3.55
CA ALA A 301 0.06 -17.87 -4.58
C ALA A 301 0.50 -17.49 -6.01
N ILE A 302 0.81 -16.20 -6.25
CA ILE A 302 1.39 -15.74 -7.51
C ILE A 302 2.75 -16.40 -7.73
N GLY A 303 3.61 -16.43 -6.70
CA GLY A 303 4.91 -17.09 -6.73
C GLY A 303 4.85 -18.60 -6.94
N ALA A 304 3.77 -19.24 -6.50
CA ALA A 304 3.46 -20.65 -6.80
C ALA A 304 2.94 -20.87 -8.23
N GLY A 305 2.81 -19.81 -9.04
CA GLY A 305 2.36 -19.89 -10.43
C GLY A 305 0.83 -19.93 -10.60
N VAL A 306 0.05 -19.65 -9.55
CA VAL A 306 -1.42 -19.71 -9.59
C VAL A 306 -2.03 -18.33 -9.21
N PRO A 307 -1.93 -17.30 -10.10
CA PRO A 307 -2.39 -15.95 -9.82
C PRO A 307 -3.91 -15.87 -9.57
N VAL A 308 -4.67 -16.82 -10.08
CA VAL A 308 -6.12 -16.91 -9.86
C VAL A 308 -6.45 -17.21 -8.39
N ALA A 309 -5.67 -18.03 -7.70
CA ALA A 309 -5.86 -18.26 -6.26
C ALA A 309 -5.66 -16.96 -5.45
N ALA A 310 -4.68 -16.13 -5.85
CA ALA A 310 -4.50 -14.79 -5.30
C ALA A 310 -5.70 -13.87 -5.57
N LEU A 311 -6.27 -13.92 -6.77
CA LEU A 311 -7.44 -13.14 -7.14
C LEU A 311 -8.69 -13.54 -6.32
N LEU A 312 -8.98 -14.83 -6.19
CA LEU A 312 -10.10 -15.32 -5.39
C LEU A 312 -9.96 -14.89 -3.93
N HIS A 313 -8.72 -14.96 -3.39
CA HIS A 313 -8.47 -14.48 -2.05
C HIS A 313 -8.59 -12.95 -1.94
N LEU A 314 -8.19 -12.18 -2.95
CA LEU A 314 -8.39 -10.74 -3.00
C LEU A 314 -9.88 -10.36 -2.94
N ILE A 315 -10.73 -11.07 -3.69
CA ILE A 315 -12.18 -10.83 -3.73
C ILE A 315 -12.81 -11.15 -2.37
N ALA A 316 -12.50 -12.31 -1.78
CA ALA A 316 -12.95 -12.67 -0.43
C ALA A 316 -12.46 -11.67 0.61
N HIS A 317 -11.15 -11.34 0.58
CA HIS A 317 -10.50 -10.43 1.49
C HIS A 317 -11.12 -9.02 1.46
N ALA A 318 -11.53 -8.55 0.30
CA ALA A 318 -12.16 -7.24 0.14
C ALA A 318 -13.43 -7.11 1.01
N ALA A 319 -14.33 -8.09 0.97
CA ALA A 319 -15.54 -8.11 1.79
C ALA A 319 -15.22 -8.33 3.28
N ILE A 320 -14.36 -9.31 3.58
CA ILE A 320 -13.97 -9.69 4.95
C ILE A 320 -13.31 -8.51 5.68
N LYS A 321 -12.31 -7.90 5.07
CA LYS A 321 -11.55 -6.80 5.69
C LYS A 321 -12.36 -5.53 5.84
N SER A 322 -13.18 -5.19 4.86
CA SER A 322 -14.10 -4.07 5.02
C SER A 322 -15.01 -4.26 6.21
N THR A 323 -15.63 -5.44 6.36
CA THR A 323 -16.47 -5.75 7.52
C THR A 323 -15.71 -5.61 8.85
N LEU A 324 -14.47 -6.12 8.93
CA LEU A 324 -13.65 -6.04 10.14
C LEU A 324 -13.30 -4.59 10.49
N PHE A 325 -12.87 -3.79 9.51
CA PHE A 325 -12.55 -2.38 9.77
C PHE A 325 -13.80 -1.57 10.11
N LEU A 326 -14.91 -1.76 9.41
CA LEU A 326 -16.15 -1.06 9.71
C LEU A 326 -16.68 -1.43 11.12
N GLY A 327 -16.58 -2.70 11.51
CA GLY A 327 -16.90 -3.14 12.88
C GLY A 327 -15.98 -2.50 13.93
N ALA A 328 -14.65 -2.48 13.66
CA ALA A 328 -13.71 -1.77 14.52
C ALA A 328 -14.03 -0.27 14.62
N GLY A 329 -14.53 0.34 13.53
CA GLY A 329 -14.99 1.73 13.51
C GLY A 329 -16.22 1.98 14.39
N VAL A 330 -17.16 1.05 14.47
CA VAL A 330 -18.28 1.15 15.41
C VAL A 330 -17.76 1.11 16.85
N PHE A 331 -16.89 0.17 17.18
CA PHE A 331 -16.31 0.09 18.52
C PHE A 331 -15.48 1.31 18.87
N GLN A 332 -14.72 1.87 17.90
CA GLN A 332 -14.01 3.12 18.05
C GLN A 332 -14.96 4.29 18.33
N HIS A 333 -16.09 4.35 17.61
CA HIS A 333 -17.08 5.42 17.79
C HIS A 333 -17.73 5.38 19.18
N ASP A 334 -17.94 4.18 19.74
CA ASP A 334 -18.53 4.00 21.06
C ASP A 334 -17.52 4.24 22.22
N ARG A 335 -16.20 4.03 21.99
CA ARG A 335 -15.15 4.07 23.03
C ARG A 335 -14.16 5.24 22.88
N ASP A 336 -14.26 5.99 21.78
CA ASP A 336 -13.28 7.01 21.36
C ASP A 336 -11.82 6.51 21.34
N SER A 337 -11.64 5.21 21.16
CA SER A 337 -10.33 4.54 21.16
C SER A 337 -10.36 3.26 20.34
N THR A 338 -9.20 2.85 19.84
CA THR A 338 -8.98 1.54 19.19
C THR A 338 -8.02 0.66 20.00
N ASP A 339 -7.52 1.15 21.14
CA ASP A 339 -6.72 0.35 22.06
C ASP A 339 -7.53 -0.84 22.58
N MET A 340 -6.92 -2.03 22.60
CA MET A 340 -7.60 -3.27 22.95
C MET A 340 -8.11 -3.29 24.40
N GLU A 341 -7.45 -2.60 25.31
CA GLU A 341 -7.92 -2.49 26.70
C GLU A 341 -9.17 -1.60 26.77
N ALA A 342 -9.20 -0.51 26.00
CA ALA A 342 -10.33 0.41 25.94
C ALA A 342 -11.56 -0.20 25.24
N VAL A 343 -11.37 -1.02 24.18
CA VAL A 343 -12.47 -1.66 23.44
C VAL A 343 -12.88 -3.01 24.04
N ALA A 344 -12.29 -3.44 25.14
CA ALA A 344 -12.67 -4.69 25.81
C ALA A 344 -14.15 -4.68 26.18
N GLY A 345 -14.88 -5.75 25.81
CA GLY A 345 -16.31 -5.89 26.04
C GLY A 345 -17.23 -5.02 25.15
N ALA A 346 -16.66 -4.18 24.26
CA ALA A 346 -17.47 -3.34 23.36
C ALA A 346 -18.41 -4.17 22.45
N GLY A 347 -18.01 -5.38 22.08
CA GLY A 347 -18.84 -6.29 21.30
C GLY A 347 -20.11 -6.73 22.01
N ARG A 348 -20.08 -6.88 23.34
CA ARG A 348 -21.28 -7.25 24.14
C ARG A 348 -22.35 -6.16 24.14
N ALA A 349 -21.92 -4.89 24.03
CA ALA A 349 -22.81 -3.74 23.90
C ALA A 349 -23.43 -3.62 22.50
N ARG A 350 -22.78 -4.23 21.48
CA ARG A 350 -23.18 -4.21 20.07
C ARG A 350 -23.25 -5.63 19.48
N PRO A 351 -24.17 -6.49 19.89
CA PRO A 351 -24.16 -7.90 19.50
C PRO A 351 -24.23 -8.13 17.99
N LEU A 352 -25.02 -7.36 17.25
CA LEU A 352 -25.08 -7.46 15.78
C LEU A 352 -23.76 -7.10 15.10
N VAL A 353 -23.07 -6.06 15.58
CA VAL A 353 -21.75 -5.66 15.06
C VAL A 353 -20.70 -6.72 15.41
N LEU A 354 -20.76 -7.26 16.64
CA LEU A 354 -19.87 -8.36 17.04
C LEU A 354 -20.11 -9.61 16.19
N SER A 355 -21.37 -9.96 15.89
CA SER A 355 -21.70 -11.11 15.02
C SER A 355 -21.13 -10.91 13.61
N ALA A 356 -21.30 -9.71 13.02
CA ALA A 356 -20.73 -9.38 11.72
C ALA A 356 -19.18 -9.44 11.75
N PHE A 357 -18.57 -8.88 12.79
CA PHE A 357 -17.12 -8.96 13.00
C PHE A 357 -16.66 -10.41 13.18
N ALA A 358 -17.41 -11.24 13.92
CA ALA A 358 -17.08 -12.65 14.12
C ALA A 358 -17.19 -13.46 12.84
N VAL A 359 -18.23 -13.27 12.03
CA VAL A 359 -18.35 -13.91 10.71
C VAL A 359 -17.15 -13.55 9.85
N ALA A 360 -16.77 -12.27 9.77
CA ALA A 360 -15.63 -11.84 9.00
C ALA A 360 -14.28 -12.35 9.57
N ALA A 361 -14.13 -12.41 10.89
CA ALA A 361 -12.93 -12.94 11.55
C ALA A 361 -12.76 -14.45 11.30
N LEU A 362 -13.84 -15.23 11.40
CA LEU A 362 -13.85 -16.66 11.10
C LEU A 362 -13.64 -16.92 9.60
N ALA A 363 -14.22 -16.08 8.73
CA ALA A 363 -13.95 -16.12 7.30
C ALA A 363 -12.46 -15.87 7.01
N LEU A 364 -11.85 -14.85 7.63
CA LEU A 364 -10.41 -14.58 7.46
C LEU A 364 -9.56 -15.73 8.01
N ALA A 365 -9.95 -16.35 9.10
CA ALA A 365 -9.27 -17.54 9.64
C ALA A 365 -9.29 -18.72 8.68
N GLY A 366 -10.32 -18.84 7.82
CA GLY A 366 -10.50 -19.94 6.88
C GLY A 366 -11.41 -21.03 7.42
N ILE A 367 -12.51 -20.64 8.06
CA ILE A 367 -13.51 -21.59 8.59
C ILE A 367 -14.62 -21.82 7.56
N PRO A 368 -14.95 -23.09 7.22
CA PRO A 368 -16.05 -23.39 6.31
C PRO A 368 -17.41 -23.05 6.92
N PRO A 369 -18.43 -22.68 6.12
CA PRO A 369 -18.43 -22.54 4.67
C PRO A 369 -18.13 -21.10 4.19
N LEU A 370 -17.39 -20.31 4.97
CA LEU A 370 -17.18 -18.90 4.71
C LEU A 370 -16.17 -18.67 3.56
N ALA A 371 -16.25 -17.52 2.89
CA ALA A 371 -15.49 -17.22 1.66
C ALA A 371 -13.97 -17.38 1.80
N GLY A 372 -13.42 -17.04 2.96
CA GLY A 372 -11.98 -17.19 3.22
C GLY A 372 -11.48 -18.62 3.29
N PHE A 373 -12.33 -19.60 3.58
CA PHE A 373 -11.99 -21.01 3.54
C PHE A 373 -11.58 -21.42 2.13
N PHE A 374 -12.47 -21.28 1.15
CA PHE A 374 -12.22 -21.67 -0.23
C PHE A 374 -11.00 -20.96 -0.83
N SER A 375 -10.85 -19.65 -0.57
CA SER A 375 -9.74 -18.89 -1.14
C SER A 375 -8.38 -19.22 -0.52
N LYS A 376 -8.32 -19.57 0.77
CA LYS A 376 -7.06 -20.00 1.42
C LYS A 376 -6.68 -21.42 1.02
N ASP A 377 -7.67 -22.30 0.85
CA ASP A 377 -7.42 -23.63 0.37
C ASP A 377 -6.86 -23.62 -1.04
N ALA A 378 -7.36 -22.75 -1.92
CA ALA A 378 -6.79 -22.53 -3.24
C ALA A 378 -5.32 -22.05 -3.19
N ILE A 379 -4.96 -21.13 -2.25
CA ILE A 379 -3.57 -20.69 -2.04
C ILE A 379 -2.70 -21.85 -1.56
N LEU A 380 -3.17 -22.62 -0.59
CA LEU A 380 -2.42 -23.74 -0.05
C LEU A 380 -2.26 -24.87 -1.08
N ALA A 381 -3.31 -25.16 -1.85
CA ALA A 381 -3.27 -26.11 -2.96
C ALA A 381 -2.23 -25.67 -4.01
N ALA A 382 -2.21 -24.37 -4.37
CA ALA A 382 -1.20 -23.81 -5.25
C ALA A 382 0.22 -24.03 -4.72
N ALA A 383 0.46 -23.76 -3.44
CA ALA A 383 1.77 -23.93 -2.81
C ALA A 383 2.21 -25.42 -2.73
N LEU A 384 1.27 -26.33 -2.50
CA LEU A 384 1.54 -27.78 -2.44
C LEU A 384 1.78 -28.39 -3.84
N ALA A 385 1.10 -27.87 -4.86
CA ALA A 385 1.19 -28.38 -6.22
C ALA A 385 2.37 -27.77 -7.02
N ALA A 386 3.00 -26.71 -6.55
CA ALA A 386 4.01 -25.96 -7.30
C ALA A 386 5.35 -26.73 -7.36
N PRO A 387 5.83 -27.15 -8.56
CA PRO A 387 7.09 -27.88 -8.69
C PRO A 387 8.28 -27.03 -8.26
N GLY A 388 9.16 -27.58 -7.42
CA GLY A 388 10.39 -26.91 -6.96
C GLY A 388 10.23 -25.82 -5.91
N VAL A 389 8.98 -25.42 -5.57
CA VAL A 389 8.70 -24.39 -4.55
C VAL A 389 7.70 -24.85 -3.48
N VAL A 390 7.53 -26.16 -3.30
CA VAL A 390 6.65 -26.76 -2.27
C VAL A 390 6.96 -26.25 -0.84
N TRP A 391 8.17 -25.76 -0.60
CA TRP A 391 8.60 -25.12 0.64
C TRP A 391 7.83 -23.83 0.96
N LEU A 392 7.05 -23.28 0.01
CA LEU A 392 6.10 -22.19 0.28
C LEU A 392 4.90 -22.64 1.13
N ALA A 393 4.52 -23.92 1.08
CA ALA A 393 3.39 -24.45 1.82
C ALA A 393 3.52 -24.30 3.35
N PRO A 394 4.65 -24.59 4.00
CA PRO A 394 4.87 -24.29 5.41
C PRO A 394 4.67 -22.82 5.78
N LEU A 395 5.06 -21.88 4.90
CA LEU A 395 4.85 -20.44 5.12
C LEU A 395 3.35 -20.07 5.03
N ALA A 396 2.62 -20.66 4.07
CA ALA A 396 1.18 -20.51 3.95
C ALA A 396 0.43 -21.06 5.17
N LEU A 397 0.81 -22.26 5.65
CA LEU A 397 0.25 -22.85 6.87
C LEU A 397 0.55 -21.99 8.10
N ALA A 398 1.78 -21.54 8.29
CA ALA A 398 2.14 -20.65 9.40
C ALA A 398 1.34 -19.33 9.35
N GLY A 399 1.19 -18.73 8.17
CA GLY A 399 0.33 -17.55 7.97
C GLY A 399 -1.13 -17.82 8.33
N THR A 400 -1.64 -19.03 8.03
CA THR A 400 -3.02 -19.44 8.37
C THR A 400 -3.19 -19.63 9.88
N VAL A 401 -2.26 -20.30 10.56
CA VAL A 401 -2.26 -20.45 12.03
C VAL A 401 -2.24 -19.08 12.71
N LEU A 402 -1.33 -18.19 12.28
CA LEU A 402 -1.25 -16.85 12.83
C LEU A 402 -2.53 -16.05 12.59
N THR A 403 -3.19 -16.25 11.43
CA THR A 403 -4.48 -15.61 11.14
C THR A 403 -5.54 -16.01 12.16
N GLY A 404 -5.70 -17.31 12.41
CA GLY A 404 -6.59 -17.82 13.44
C GLY A 404 -6.27 -17.22 14.82
N ALA A 405 -4.98 -17.19 15.17
CA ALA A 405 -4.53 -16.72 16.49
C ALA A 405 -4.83 -15.24 16.74
N TYR A 406 -4.49 -14.32 15.82
CA TYR A 406 -4.76 -12.91 16.04
C TYR A 406 -6.26 -12.56 15.91
N MET A 407 -7.05 -13.27 15.09
CA MET A 407 -8.50 -13.06 15.01
C MET A 407 -9.22 -13.58 16.24
N ALA A 408 -8.87 -14.75 16.75
CA ALA A 408 -9.43 -15.27 18.00
C ALA A 408 -9.11 -14.34 19.19
N ARG A 409 -7.89 -13.80 19.25
CA ARG A 409 -7.51 -12.81 20.26
C ARG A 409 -8.37 -11.54 20.15
N ALA A 410 -8.57 -11.01 18.95
CA ALA A 410 -9.43 -9.84 18.75
C ALA A 410 -10.86 -10.10 19.19
N LEU A 411 -11.45 -11.23 18.79
CA LEU A 411 -12.80 -11.65 19.22
C LEU A 411 -12.89 -11.81 20.73
N ARG A 412 -11.90 -12.44 21.36
CA ARG A 412 -11.86 -12.61 22.81
C ARG A 412 -11.89 -11.27 23.54
N VAL A 413 -11.08 -10.29 23.09
CA VAL A 413 -11.05 -8.95 23.69
C VAL A 413 -12.40 -8.25 23.54
N LEU A 414 -13.00 -8.29 22.36
CA LEU A 414 -14.31 -7.67 22.11
C LEU A 414 -15.44 -8.33 22.91
N TRP A 415 -15.31 -9.61 23.27
CA TRP A 415 -16.26 -10.35 24.07
C TRP A 415 -16.04 -10.21 25.59
N GLN A 416 -14.78 -10.19 26.04
CA GLN A 416 -14.39 -10.13 27.44
C GLN A 416 -14.36 -8.69 27.95
N GLY A 417 -15.04 -8.39 29.05
CA GLY A 417 -15.11 -7.08 29.67
C GLY A 417 -16.55 -6.63 29.93
N GLU A 418 -16.71 -5.45 30.47
CA GLU A 418 -18.02 -4.89 30.80
C GLU A 418 -18.67 -4.22 29.57
N ALA A 419 -19.97 -4.50 29.40
CA ALA A 419 -20.77 -3.77 28.41
C ALA A 419 -21.06 -2.37 28.95
N GLN A 420 -20.51 -1.35 28.29
CA GLN A 420 -20.77 0.05 28.65
C GLN A 420 -21.87 0.64 27.75
N PRO A 421 -22.55 1.71 28.19
CA PRO A 421 -23.51 2.43 27.36
C PRO A 421 -22.95 2.85 26.00
N VAL A 422 -23.77 2.78 24.96
CA VAL A 422 -23.36 3.03 23.58
C VAL A 422 -23.99 4.31 23.02
N LEU A 423 -23.24 5.03 22.20
CA LEU A 423 -23.73 6.19 21.48
C LEU A 423 -24.55 5.73 20.26
N GLY A 424 -25.87 5.96 20.28
CA GLY A 424 -26.80 5.39 19.28
C GLY A 424 -26.88 6.08 17.92
N LYS A 425 -26.16 7.18 17.68
CA LYS A 425 -26.34 8.02 16.48
C LYS A 425 -25.65 7.43 15.23
N GLY A 426 -26.36 7.42 14.08
CA GLY A 426 -25.79 7.01 12.78
C GLY A 426 -25.77 5.50 12.52
N MET A 427 -26.18 4.66 13.46
CA MET A 427 -26.08 3.20 13.37
C MET A 427 -26.84 2.57 12.21
N GLY A 428 -27.97 3.15 11.76
CA GLY A 428 -28.71 2.62 10.62
C GLY A 428 -27.88 2.59 9.33
N TRP A 429 -27.21 3.67 9.02
CA TRP A 429 -26.31 3.78 7.86
C TRP A 429 -25.06 2.90 8.01
N MET A 430 -24.45 2.93 9.20
CA MET A 430 -23.28 2.09 9.50
C MET A 430 -23.60 0.61 9.39
N GLY A 431 -24.76 0.19 9.94
CA GLY A 431 -25.23 -1.19 9.87
C GLY A 431 -25.57 -1.64 8.45
N ALA A 432 -26.19 -0.77 7.64
CA ALA A 432 -26.55 -1.10 6.25
C ALA A 432 -25.31 -1.39 5.40
N GLY A 433 -24.29 -0.53 5.46
CA GLY A 433 -23.04 -0.76 4.74
C GLY A 433 -22.30 -2.02 5.19
N MET A 434 -22.31 -2.32 6.50
CA MET A 434 -21.72 -3.54 7.04
C MET A 434 -22.47 -4.82 6.66
N ALA A 435 -23.80 -4.80 6.62
CA ALA A 435 -24.62 -5.99 6.40
C ALA A 435 -24.33 -6.65 5.05
N VAL A 436 -24.25 -5.85 3.98
CA VAL A 436 -23.94 -6.35 2.63
C VAL A 436 -22.56 -7.01 2.60
N LEU A 437 -21.54 -6.35 3.15
CA LEU A 437 -20.18 -6.88 3.19
C LEU A 437 -20.07 -8.15 4.05
N THR A 438 -20.84 -8.23 5.15
CA THR A 438 -20.91 -9.44 5.98
C THR A 438 -21.54 -10.60 5.20
N ALA A 439 -22.62 -10.35 4.47
CA ALA A 439 -23.25 -11.36 3.63
C ALA A 439 -22.29 -11.86 2.53
N LEU A 440 -21.54 -10.96 1.92
CA LEU A 440 -20.50 -11.32 0.95
C LEU A 440 -19.36 -12.11 1.62
N ALA A 441 -18.89 -11.72 2.79
CA ALA A 441 -17.86 -12.46 3.54
C ALA A 441 -18.31 -13.88 3.89
N ALA A 442 -19.60 -14.08 4.11
CA ALA A 442 -20.18 -15.40 4.36
C ALA A 442 -20.37 -16.22 3.08
N GLY A 443 -20.93 -15.63 2.03
CA GLY A 443 -21.45 -16.38 0.87
C GLY A 443 -20.60 -16.33 -0.40
N LEU A 444 -19.63 -15.44 -0.51
CA LEU A 444 -18.90 -15.21 -1.76
C LEU A 444 -18.10 -16.43 -2.25
N GLY A 445 -17.74 -17.35 -1.34
CA GLY A 445 -17.06 -18.60 -1.72
C GLY A 445 -17.85 -19.46 -2.72
N PHE A 446 -19.19 -19.41 -2.67
CA PHE A 446 -20.04 -20.13 -3.63
C PHE A 446 -20.00 -19.54 -5.05
N ALA A 447 -19.49 -18.31 -5.22
CA ALA A 447 -19.31 -17.68 -6.52
C ALA A 447 -17.94 -18.01 -7.15
N PHE A 448 -17.04 -18.72 -6.48
CA PHE A 448 -15.69 -18.96 -6.99
C PHE A 448 -15.68 -19.90 -8.20
N THR A 449 -16.43 -20.99 -8.19
CA THR A 449 -16.54 -21.87 -9.35
C THR A 449 -17.04 -21.15 -10.62
N PRO A 450 -18.13 -20.35 -10.58
CA PRO A 450 -18.49 -19.49 -11.71
C PRO A 450 -17.39 -18.50 -12.14
N LEU A 451 -16.63 -17.94 -11.18
CA LEU A 451 -15.53 -17.02 -11.47
C LEU A 451 -14.34 -17.73 -12.16
N GLU A 452 -14.02 -18.96 -11.74
CA GLU A 452 -13.00 -19.79 -12.39
C GLU A 452 -13.37 -20.08 -13.84
N HIS A 453 -14.64 -20.42 -14.10
CA HIS A 453 -15.14 -20.62 -15.46
C HIS A 453 -15.06 -19.33 -16.29
N LEU A 454 -15.45 -18.18 -15.72
CA LEU A 454 -15.39 -16.89 -16.42
C LEU A 454 -13.95 -16.48 -16.77
N LEU A 455 -12.99 -16.84 -15.90
CA LEU A 455 -11.57 -16.51 -16.06
C LEU A 455 -10.80 -17.60 -16.83
N GLU A 456 -11.47 -18.65 -17.28
CA GLU A 456 -10.86 -19.83 -17.94
C GLU A 456 -9.69 -20.41 -17.16
N ALA A 457 -9.75 -20.33 -15.83
CA ALA A 457 -8.67 -20.70 -14.93
C ALA A 457 -8.89 -22.07 -14.33
N LYS A 458 -7.79 -22.80 -14.09
CA LYS A 458 -7.81 -24.09 -13.41
C LYS A 458 -7.05 -23.98 -12.08
N LEU A 459 -7.73 -24.30 -10.99
CA LEU A 459 -7.09 -24.47 -9.70
C LEU A 459 -6.53 -25.89 -9.53
N PRO A 460 -5.43 -26.05 -8.76
CA PRO A 460 -4.96 -27.37 -8.37
C PRO A 460 -5.99 -28.11 -7.50
N PRO A 461 -5.93 -29.44 -7.39
CA PRO A 461 -6.81 -30.23 -6.52
C PRO A 461 -6.68 -29.80 -5.05
N GLU A 462 -7.80 -29.53 -4.39
CA GLU A 462 -7.84 -28.92 -3.05
C GLU A 462 -7.88 -29.94 -1.89
N GLY A 463 -8.11 -31.23 -2.14
CA GLY A 463 -8.38 -32.22 -1.08
C GLY A 463 -7.43 -32.21 0.11
N PRO A 464 -6.09 -32.38 -0.07
CA PRO A 464 -5.13 -32.30 1.04
C PRO A 464 -5.02 -30.89 1.64
N ALA A 465 -5.16 -29.83 0.81
CA ALA A 465 -5.10 -28.45 1.25
C ALA A 465 -6.24 -28.11 2.22
N MET A 466 -7.46 -28.56 1.94
CA MET A 466 -8.63 -28.35 2.79
C MET A 466 -8.42 -28.87 4.22
N ILE A 467 -7.89 -30.09 4.35
CA ILE A 467 -7.65 -30.69 5.67
C ILE A 467 -6.56 -29.94 6.43
N LEU A 468 -5.42 -29.69 5.76
CA LEU A 468 -4.28 -28.98 6.36
C LEU A 468 -4.64 -27.54 6.71
N GLY A 469 -5.36 -26.84 5.83
CA GLY A 469 -5.85 -25.49 6.02
C GLY A 469 -6.81 -25.39 7.20
N LEU A 470 -7.78 -26.31 7.29
CA LEU A 470 -8.74 -26.34 8.41
C LEU A 470 -8.04 -26.63 9.74
N VAL A 471 -7.13 -27.62 9.78
CA VAL A 471 -6.33 -27.91 10.98
C VAL A 471 -5.51 -26.71 11.41
N ALA A 472 -4.86 -26.02 10.47
CA ALA A 472 -4.10 -24.80 10.74
C ALA A 472 -5.00 -23.66 11.26
N ALA A 473 -6.16 -23.45 10.66
CA ALA A 473 -7.12 -22.43 11.09
C ALA A 473 -7.64 -22.71 12.51
N LEU A 474 -8.07 -23.94 12.78
CA LEU A 474 -8.60 -24.33 14.10
C LEU A 474 -7.51 -24.27 15.18
N SER A 475 -6.30 -24.75 14.89
CA SER A 475 -5.17 -24.67 15.84
C SER A 475 -4.84 -23.22 16.16
N GLY A 476 -4.82 -22.33 15.14
CA GLY A 476 -4.63 -20.89 15.33
C GLY A 476 -5.71 -20.27 16.21
N LEU A 477 -6.98 -20.56 15.93
CA LEU A 477 -8.12 -20.06 16.73
C LEU A 477 -8.01 -20.50 18.20
N LEU A 478 -7.69 -21.77 18.46
CA LEU A 478 -7.52 -22.30 19.82
C LEU A 478 -6.34 -21.62 20.52
N LEU A 479 -5.20 -21.50 19.85
CA LEU A 479 -4.03 -20.83 20.41
C LEU A 479 -4.33 -19.37 20.75
N GLY A 480 -4.95 -18.61 19.87
CA GLY A 480 -5.27 -17.19 20.10
C GLY A 480 -6.36 -16.98 21.16
N TRP A 481 -7.28 -17.94 21.33
CA TRP A 481 -8.33 -17.85 22.32
C TRP A 481 -7.84 -18.21 23.74
N PHE A 482 -7.04 -19.26 23.88
CA PHE A 482 -6.67 -19.80 25.19
C PHE A 482 -5.27 -19.38 25.66
N VAL A 483 -4.35 -19.08 24.74
CA VAL A 483 -2.96 -18.76 25.09
C VAL A 483 -2.70 -17.25 24.96
N ALA A 484 -2.13 -16.66 26.01
CA ALA A 484 -1.75 -15.25 25.95
C ALA A 484 -0.57 -15.02 24.98
N PRO A 485 -0.52 -13.90 24.23
CA PRO A 485 0.57 -13.62 23.30
C PRO A 485 1.96 -13.69 23.93
N THR A 486 2.09 -13.30 25.22
CA THR A 486 3.34 -13.37 25.98
C THR A 486 3.86 -14.80 26.11
N ARG A 487 2.99 -15.77 26.30
CA ARG A 487 3.37 -17.19 26.37
C ARG A 487 3.58 -17.81 24.99
N LEU A 488 2.73 -17.42 24.01
CA LEU A 488 2.78 -17.96 22.65
C LEU A 488 4.04 -17.51 21.91
N MET A 489 4.42 -16.26 22.06
CA MET A 489 5.54 -15.65 21.32
C MET A 489 6.86 -15.62 22.12
N GLY A 490 6.79 -15.70 23.46
CA GLY A 490 7.97 -15.68 24.33
C GLY A 490 8.93 -14.53 23.98
N PRO A 491 10.23 -14.83 23.71
CA PRO A 491 11.25 -13.81 23.39
C PRO A 491 11.01 -13.10 22.05
N VAL A 492 10.17 -13.64 21.17
CA VAL A 492 9.84 -13.04 19.87
C VAL A 492 8.87 -11.86 20.03
N LEU A 493 8.08 -11.82 21.11
CA LEU A 493 7.07 -10.78 21.33
C LEU A 493 7.66 -9.35 21.29
N PRO A 494 8.72 -8.99 22.02
CA PRO A 494 9.29 -7.64 21.98
C PRO A 494 9.94 -7.31 20.61
N MET A 495 10.36 -8.32 19.85
CA MET A 495 10.86 -8.15 18.49
C MET A 495 9.70 -7.82 17.54
N ALA A 496 8.60 -8.55 17.63
CA ALA A 496 7.41 -8.33 16.82
C ALA A 496 6.75 -6.96 17.13
N GLN A 497 6.66 -6.57 18.41
CA GLN A 497 6.17 -5.25 18.81
C GLN A 497 7.01 -4.09 18.26
N ARG A 498 8.31 -4.31 18.04
CA ARG A 498 9.24 -3.39 17.37
C ARG A 498 9.31 -3.60 15.86
N GLY A 499 8.42 -4.43 15.28
CA GLY A 499 8.39 -4.72 13.86
C GLY A 499 9.66 -5.42 13.35
N PHE A 500 10.29 -6.28 14.16
CA PHE A 500 11.52 -7.04 13.85
C PHE A 500 12.70 -6.16 13.41
N ALA A 501 12.84 -4.95 13.97
CA ALA A 501 13.82 -3.94 13.56
C ALA A 501 13.69 -3.46 12.09
N VAL A 502 12.67 -3.94 11.39
CA VAL A 502 12.32 -3.52 10.02
C VAL A 502 11.23 -2.44 10.07
N ALA A 503 10.61 -2.24 11.24
CA ALA A 503 9.75 -1.10 11.51
C ALA A 503 10.60 0.18 11.47
N GLY A 504 10.21 1.08 10.59
CA GLY A 504 11.06 2.21 10.24
C GLY A 504 11.72 2.06 8.88
N GLY A 505 11.55 0.91 8.18
CA GLY A 505 11.94 0.60 6.79
C GLY A 505 13.06 1.46 6.22
N MET A 506 12.73 2.66 5.76
CA MET A 506 13.69 3.63 5.23
C MET A 506 14.74 4.07 6.26
N ASP A 507 14.38 4.21 7.54
CA ASP A 507 15.32 4.57 8.59
C ASP A 507 16.32 3.44 8.85
N GLY A 508 15.86 2.18 8.82
CA GLY A 508 16.69 1.00 9.02
C GLY A 508 17.54 0.59 7.82
N LEU A 509 16.95 0.66 6.62
CA LEU A 509 17.58 0.17 5.39
C LEU A 509 18.40 1.23 4.64
N VAL A 510 18.06 2.51 4.78
CA VAL A 510 18.70 3.60 4.02
C VAL A 510 19.36 4.59 4.96
N LEU A 511 18.61 5.21 5.89
CA LEU A 511 19.14 6.32 6.70
C LEU A 511 20.26 5.86 7.63
N ARG A 512 20.06 4.81 8.43
CA ARG A 512 21.09 4.30 9.36
C ARG A 512 22.35 3.79 8.65
N PRO A 513 22.26 2.98 7.57
CA PRO A 513 23.43 2.60 6.80
C PRO A 513 24.14 3.79 6.17
N ALA A 514 23.41 4.78 5.65
CA ALA A 514 24.00 5.99 5.07
C ALA A 514 24.73 6.81 6.13
N LEU A 515 24.15 7.02 7.31
CA LEU A 515 24.80 7.70 8.42
C LEU A 515 26.01 6.91 8.96
N ALA A 516 25.92 5.58 9.03
CA ALA A 516 27.04 4.73 9.43
C ALA A 516 28.18 4.81 8.40
N PHE A 517 27.87 4.85 7.12
CA PHE A 517 28.86 5.04 6.05
C PHE A 517 29.51 6.44 6.13
N ALA A 518 28.71 7.48 6.34
CA ALA A 518 29.22 8.84 6.52
C ALA A 518 30.17 8.94 7.74
N ALA A 519 29.81 8.32 8.86
CA ALA A 519 30.67 8.25 10.05
C ALA A 519 31.97 7.44 9.80
N ALA A 520 31.90 6.40 8.99
CA ALA A 520 33.07 5.62 8.58
C ALA A 520 34.01 6.45 7.67
N CYS A 521 33.45 7.22 6.74
CA CYS A 521 34.21 8.15 5.90
C CYS A 521 34.90 9.24 6.73
N GLU A 522 34.19 9.85 7.68
CA GLU A 522 34.76 10.82 8.62
C GLU A 522 35.90 10.21 9.45
N GLY A 523 35.69 8.98 9.95
CA GLY A 523 36.73 8.24 10.67
C GLY A 523 37.97 7.96 9.81
N PHE A 524 37.78 7.63 8.54
CA PHE A 524 38.87 7.44 7.57
C PHE A 524 39.62 8.73 7.28
N GLU A 525 38.89 9.81 7.03
CA GLU A 525 39.48 11.15 6.81
C GLU A 525 40.33 11.61 7.98
N ARG A 526 39.82 11.49 9.23
CA ARG A 526 40.58 11.80 10.45
C ARG A 526 41.87 11.00 10.56
N ARG A 527 41.85 9.69 10.18
CA ARG A 527 43.05 8.84 10.18
C ARG A 527 44.03 9.25 9.09
N LEU A 528 43.52 9.62 7.91
CA LEU A 528 44.35 10.10 6.79
C LEU A 528 45.07 11.41 7.15
N LEU A 529 44.34 12.37 7.73
CA LEU A 529 44.88 13.63 8.24
C LEU A 529 45.92 13.41 9.35
N ALA A 530 45.65 12.51 10.31
CA ALA A 530 46.60 12.16 11.37
C ALA A 530 47.86 11.49 10.79
N ALA A 531 47.74 10.63 9.79
CA ALA A 531 48.88 10.02 9.10
C ALA A 531 49.70 11.04 8.32
N GLN A 532 49.06 11.99 7.62
CA GLN A 532 49.72 13.08 6.90
C GLN A 532 50.50 13.99 7.90
N LEU A 533 49.88 14.39 9.01
CA LEU A 533 50.52 15.15 10.06
C LEU A 533 51.69 14.38 10.68
N GLY A 534 51.52 13.06 10.88
CA GLY A 534 52.58 12.16 11.35
C GLY A 534 53.75 12.10 10.37
N LEU A 535 53.48 11.99 9.07
CA LEU A 535 54.50 11.99 8.04
C LEU A 535 55.23 13.32 7.94
N VAL A 536 54.53 14.45 7.99
CA VAL A 536 55.11 15.80 8.04
C VAL A 536 56.00 15.96 9.26
N ARG A 537 55.56 15.47 10.42
CA ARG A 537 56.36 15.48 11.66
C ARG A 537 57.65 14.65 11.54
N ILE A 538 57.57 13.44 10.98
CA ILE A 538 58.74 12.57 10.77
C ILE A 538 59.72 13.22 9.76
N LEU A 539 59.19 13.76 8.67
CA LEU A 539 60.01 14.46 7.69
C LEU A 539 60.68 15.74 8.25
N SER A 540 59.91 16.52 9.03
CA SER A 540 60.45 17.73 9.67
C SER A 540 61.49 17.44 10.75
N LEU A 541 61.29 16.37 11.57
CA LEU A 541 62.25 15.93 12.56
C LEU A 541 63.51 15.29 11.93
N GLY A 542 63.32 14.55 10.84
CA GLY A 542 64.43 13.96 10.06
C GLY A 542 65.30 15.01 9.34
N THR A 543 64.69 16.09 8.89
CA THR A 543 65.42 17.19 8.25
C THR A 543 66.06 18.16 9.23
N ALA A 544 65.51 18.33 10.44
CA ALA A 544 66.07 19.20 11.47
C ALA A 544 67.52 18.82 11.91
N SER A 545 67.83 17.50 11.88
CA SER A 545 69.18 17.02 12.22
C SER A 545 70.24 17.27 11.12
N SER A 546 69.81 17.59 9.90
CA SER A 546 70.69 17.92 8.75
C SER A 546 70.73 19.41 8.43
N ALA A 547 69.88 20.20 9.07
CA ALA A 547 69.62 21.60 8.69
C ALA A 547 70.52 22.63 9.35
N GLU A 548 71.39 22.26 10.32
CA GLU A 548 72.34 23.20 10.92
C GLU A 548 73.36 23.79 9.95
N ARG A 549 73.44 23.30 8.70
CA ARG A 549 74.37 23.84 7.64
C ARG A 549 73.69 24.55 6.46
N SER A 550 72.41 24.71 6.49
CA SER A 550 71.67 25.31 5.33
C SER A 550 70.50 26.18 5.75
N ASP A 551 70.58 26.85 6.87
CA ASP A 551 69.51 27.52 7.58
C ASP A 551 68.66 28.50 6.74
N ASN A 552 69.27 29.25 5.85
CA ASN A 552 68.54 30.28 5.08
C ASN A 552 67.73 29.76 3.87
N ARG A 553 68.03 28.58 3.35
CA ARG A 553 67.28 27.97 2.21
C ARG A 553 66.10 27.11 2.74
N LEU A 554 66.32 26.48 3.89
CA LEU A 554 65.29 25.62 4.47
C LEU A 554 64.13 26.44 5.04
N TYR A 555 64.45 27.58 5.70
CA TYR A 555 63.45 28.49 6.23
C TYR A 555 62.52 29.04 5.14
N ALA A 556 63.10 29.42 3.99
CA ALA A 556 62.31 29.88 2.83
C ALA A 556 61.43 28.75 2.25
N ALA A 557 61.97 27.50 2.21
CA ALA A 557 61.22 26.33 1.71
C ALA A 557 60.09 25.92 2.67
N THR A 558 60.34 25.94 4.02
CA THR A 558 59.33 25.65 5.02
C THR A 558 58.19 26.67 5.01
N LEU A 559 58.53 27.97 4.82
CA LEU A 559 57.51 29.01 4.64
C LEU A 559 56.74 28.86 3.34
N GLN A 560 57.37 28.33 2.25
CA GLN A 560 56.67 28.02 0.99
C GLN A 560 55.72 26.82 1.16
N VAL A 561 56.17 25.74 1.84
CA VAL A 561 55.32 24.57 2.15
C VAL A 561 54.20 24.97 3.11
N GLY A 562 54.48 25.81 4.11
CA GLY A 562 53.44 26.35 4.99
C GLY A 562 52.40 27.19 4.26
N ARG A 563 52.82 28.04 3.31
CA ARG A 563 51.91 28.81 2.47
C ARG A 563 51.12 27.92 1.47
N MET A 564 51.74 26.84 1.01
CA MET A 564 51.05 25.87 0.13
C MET A 564 50.02 25.05 0.91
N ASN A 565 50.35 24.65 2.18
CA ASN A 565 49.41 23.98 3.05
C ASN A 565 48.24 24.88 3.48
N LEU A 566 48.50 26.16 3.75
CA LEU A 566 47.46 27.15 3.98
C LEU A 566 46.57 27.33 2.75
N ARG A 567 47.17 27.42 1.54
CA ARG A 567 46.39 27.48 0.26
C ARG A 567 45.61 26.20 -0.02
N LEU A 568 46.15 25.03 0.35
CA LEU A 568 45.43 23.76 0.21
C LEU A 568 44.32 23.66 1.29
N GLY A 569 44.59 24.17 2.49
CA GLY A 569 43.56 24.30 3.54
C GLY A 569 42.46 25.26 3.13
N ASP A 570 42.84 26.46 2.65
CA ASP A 570 41.89 27.45 2.11
C ASP A 570 41.11 26.91 0.89
N GLY A 571 41.80 26.10 0.05
CA GLY A 571 41.20 25.43 -1.10
C GLY A 571 40.21 24.33 -0.67
N ALA A 572 40.56 23.55 0.34
CA ALA A 572 39.68 22.53 0.91
C ALA A 572 38.49 23.15 1.64
N GLU A 573 38.74 24.20 2.44
CA GLU A 573 37.69 24.97 3.12
C GLU A 573 36.77 25.68 2.10
N ASN A 574 37.31 26.24 1.03
CA ASN A 574 36.53 26.83 -0.04
C ASN A 574 35.72 25.79 -0.84
N THR A 575 36.31 24.60 -1.04
CA THR A 575 35.60 23.49 -1.71
C THR A 575 34.52 22.89 -0.81
N ASP A 576 34.78 22.79 0.48
CA ASP A 576 33.80 22.32 1.46
C ASP A 576 32.68 23.37 1.66
N THR A 577 33.07 24.62 2.00
CA THR A 577 32.09 25.67 2.34
C THR A 577 31.31 26.20 1.12
N HIS A 578 31.96 26.38 -0.03
CA HIS A 578 31.31 26.94 -1.21
C HIS A 578 30.95 25.87 -2.28
N GLY A 579 31.65 24.75 -2.30
CA GLY A 579 31.36 23.62 -3.17
C GLY A 579 30.31 22.70 -2.55
N ILE A 580 30.71 21.94 -1.53
CA ILE A 580 29.83 20.87 -0.97
C ILE A 580 28.75 21.49 -0.09
N ASP A 581 29.12 22.28 0.90
CA ASP A 581 28.16 22.95 1.78
C ASP A 581 27.34 24.02 1.03
N GLY A 582 27.99 24.78 0.17
CA GLY A 582 27.30 25.76 -0.70
C GLY A 582 26.29 25.10 -1.64
N LEU A 583 26.60 23.90 -2.15
CA LEU A 583 25.69 23.12 -2.99
C LEU A 583 24.57 22.49 -2.15
N ILE A 584 24.92 21.96 -0.97
CA ILE A 584 23.93 21.40 -0.03
C ILE A 584 23.02 22.51 0.51
N PHE A 585 23.59 23.61 1.03
CA PHE A 585 22.78 24.73 1.54
C PHE A 585 22.05 25.46 0.42
N GLY A 586 22.63 25.55 -0.78
CA GLY A 586 21.98 26.09 -1.98
C GLY A 586 20.81 25.21 -2.43
N LEU A 587 20.96 23.89 -2.37
CA LEU A 587 19.91 22.93 -2.69
C LEU A 587 18.81 22.96 -1.62
N VAL A 588 19.19 22.96 -0.35
CA VAL A 588 18.27 23.08 0.80
C VAL A 588 17.54 24.44 0.76
N ALA A 589 18.26 25.54 0.54
CA ALA A 589 17.66 26.87 0.43
C ALA A 589 16.72 26.98 -0.76
N ARG A 590 17.08 26.43 -1.92
CA ARG A 590 16.21 26.36 -3.10
C ARG A 590 15.00 25.47 -2.86
N THR A 591 15.17 24.34 -2.19
CA THR A 591 14.07 23.44 -1.81
C THR A 591 13.13 24.11 -0.80
N ILE A 592 13.69 24.79 0.21
CA ILE A 592 12.90 25.57 1.18
C ILE A 592 12.22 26.77 0.51
N ALA A 593 12.91 27.47 -0.40
CA ALA A 593 12.34 28.59 -1.14
C ALA A 593 11.28 28.13 -2.14
N ALA A 594 11.49 26.98 -2.81
CA ALA A 594 10.47 26.33 -3.63
C ALA A 594 9.29 25.88 -2.78
N GLY A 595 9.54 25.27 -1.62
CA GLY A 595 8.51 24.89 -0.66
C GLY A 595 7.75 26.11 -0.10
N ARG A 596 8.45 27.23 0.18
CA ARG A 596 7.80 28.49 0.57
C ARG A 596 7.01 29.11 -0.59
N ARG A 597 7.51 29.07 -1.83
CA ARG A 597 6.77 29.55 -3.00
C ARG A 597 5.57 28.66 -3.31
N LEU A 598 5.71 27.35 -3.18
CA LEU A 598 4.59 26.40 -3.27
C LEU A 598 3.57 26.62 -2.14
N ARG A 599 4.02 26.94 -0.91
CA ARG A 599 3.13 27.33 0.20
C ARG A 599 2.43 28.67 -0.04
N LEU A 600 3.05 29.62 -0.73
CA LEU A 600 2.41 30.90 -1.11
C LEU A 600 1.40 30.71 -2.24
N LEU A 601 1.59 29.67 -3.08
CA LEU A 601 0.61 29.23 -4.07
C LEU A 601 -0.52 28.40 -3.42
N GLN A 602 -0.26 27.82 -2.25
CA GLN A 602 -1.27 27.17 -1.43
C GLN A 602 -2.00 28.23 -0.61
N SER A 603 -3.21 28.55 -1.01
CA SER A 603 -4.11 29.49 -0.30
C SER A 603 -4.56 28.99 1.10
N GLY A 604 -3.92 27.95 1.65
CA GLY A 604 -4.32 27.25 2.89
C GLY A 604 -5.59 26.42 2.74
N LEU A 605 -6.18 26.44 1.56
CA LEU A 605 -7.40 25.74 1.20
C LEU A 605 -7.05 24.68 0.14
N ILE A 606 -6.40 23.59 0.57
CA ILE A 606 -5.98 22.45 -0.27
C ILE A 606 -7.07 21.99 -1.26
N HIS A 607 -8.34 22.05 -0.82
CA HIS A 607 -9.48 21.72 -1.67
C HIS A 607 -9.69 22.70 -2.85
N ARG A 608 -9.31 23.96 -2.71
CA ARG A 608 -9.40 24.95 -3.81
C ARG A 608 -8.30 24.71 -4.85
N GLU A 609 -7.13 24.35 -4.41
CA GLU A 609 -5.97 24.07 -5.28
C GLU A 609 -6.12 22.71 -5.97
N LEU A 610 -6.64 21.71 -5.25
CA LEU A 610 -7.01 20.44 -5.83
C LEU A 610 -8.13 20.59 -6.88
N ALA A 611 -9.16 21.38 -6.56
CA ALA A 611 -10.24 21.69 -7.49
C ALA A 611 -9.72 22.41 -8.74
N LEU A 612 -8.76 23.34 -8.60
CA LEU A 612 -8.12 24.02 -9.74
C LEU A 612 -7.26 23.06 -10.56
N THR A 613 -6.51 22.16 -9.93
CA THR A 613 -5.69 21.17 -10.63
C THR A 613 -6.57 20.17 -11.38
N VAL A 614 -7.62 19.67 -10.74
CA VAL A 614 -8.54 18.71 -11.35
C VAL A 614 -9.45 19.40 -12.37
N MET A 615 -9.86 20.67 -12.16
CA MET A 615 -10.52 21.45 -13.20
C MET A 615 -9.59 21.66 -14.40
N GLY A 616 -8.31 21.93 -14.16
CA GLY A 616 -7.32 22.02 -15.24
C GLY A 616 -7.24 20.75 -16.06
N ILE A 617 -7.18 19.60 -15.38
CA ILE A 617 -7.19 18.26 -16.03
C ILE A 617 -8.53 18.02 -16.75
N ALA A 618 -9.65 18.36 -16.13
CA ALA A 618 -10.98 18.21 -16.73
C ALA A 618 -11.17 19.15 -17.94
N VAL A 619 -10.64 20.36 -17.88
CA VAL A 619 -10.64 21.31 -19.02
C VAL A 619 -9.74 20.80 -20.14
N ILE A 620 -8.55 20.26 -19.83
CA ILE A 620 -7.66 19.64 -20.81
C ILE A 620 -8.34 18.43 -21.44
N ALA A 621 -8.98 17.56 -20.65
CA ALA A 621 -9.74 16.43 -21.15
C ALA A 621 -10.96 16.86 -21.99
N ALA A 622 -11.68 17.89 -21.57
CA ALA A 622 -12.80 18.46 -22.34
C ALA A 622 -12.34 19.13 -23.65
N VAL A 623 -11.22 19.85 -23.61
CA VAL A 623 -10.62 20.45 -24.83
C VAL A 623 -10.14 19.37 -25.80
N LEU A 624 -9.53 18.28 -25.28
CA LEU A 624 -9.12 17.13 -26.10
C LEU A 624 -10.31 16.35 -26.68
N LEU A 625 -11.49 16.40 -26.02
CA LEU A 625 -12.73 15.80 -26.52
C LEU A 625 -13.47 16.67 -27.55
N ILE A 626 -13.20 17.99 -27.54
CA ILE A 626 -13.88 18.97 -28.42
C ILE A 626 -13.06 19.26 -29.70
N LEU A 627 -11.74 18.99 -29.67
CA LEU A 627 -10.91 19.17 -30.86
C LEU A 627 -11.29 18.11 -31.91
N PRO A 628 -11.72 18.54 -33.12
CA PRO A 628 -12.07 17.59 -34.17
C PRO A 628 -10.84 16.78 -34.55
N MET A 629 -10.97 15.45 -34.51
CA MET A 629 -10.01 14.53 -35.10
C MET A 629 -9.93 14.81 -36.61
N SER A 630 -8.98 15.64 -37.02
CA SER A 630 -8.59 15.67 -38.43
C SER A 630 -7.69 14.46 -38.67
N SER A 631 -8.22 13.56 -39.48
CA SER A 631 -7.71 12.36 -40.16
C SER A 631 -6.19 12.12 -40.13
#